data_1a26cd46dafd553b1fb4c85361d5fa3a
#
_entry.id   1a26cd46dafd553b1fb4c85361d5fa3a
#
_cell.length_a   1.000
_cell.length_b   1.000
_cell.length_c   1.000
_cell.angle_alpha   90.00
_cell.angle_beta   90.00
_cell.angle_gamma   90.00
#
_symmetry.space_group_name_H-M   'P 1'
#
loop_
_entity.id
_entity.type
_entity.pdbx_description
1 polymer ?
#
loop_
_entity_poly.entity_id
_entity_poly.type
_entity_poly.pdbx_seq_one_letter_code
_entity_poly.pdbx_strand_id
1 'polypeptide(L)'
;KDANVAVYNASAPGGSAAKASAALEGYTITETANWSGTPPQSSTVYYKDEAKKAQAEAIAKTLNITTVQESSDTSILGENDIVVVLAADYS
;
A
#
# COMPACT_ATOMS: atom_id res chain seq x y z
N LYS A 1 -10.40 -5.40 10.19
CA LYS A 1 -9.93 -4.42 9.22
C LYS A 1 -9.82 -3.04 9.86
N ASP A 2 -9.13 -3.03 10.98
CA ASP A 2 -8.96 -1.81 11.76
C ASP A 2 -7.60 -1.14 11.50
N ALA A 3 -6.84 -1.64 10.54
CA ALA A 3 -5.57 -1.02 10.16
C ALA A 3 -5.79 0.28 9.39
N ASN A 4 -4.94 1.26 9.65
CA ASN A 4 -4.92 2.49 8.86
C ASN A 4 -4.04 2.26 7.64
N VAL A 5 -4.59 2.46 6.46
CA VAL A 5 -3.93 2.15 5.20
C VAL A 5 -3.80 3.41 4.35
N ALA A 6 -2.62 3.65 3.82
CA ALA A 6 -2.40 4.69 2.82
C ALA A 6 -2.04 4.03 1.50
N VAL A 7 -2.48 4.61 0.39
CA VAL A 7 -2.22 4.09 -0.95
C VAL A 7 -1.53 5.18 -1.76
N TYR A 8 -0.34 4.88 -2.26
CA TYR A 8 0.43 5.82 -3.06
C TYR A 8 0.69 5.27 -4.46
N ASN A 9 0.62 6.16 -5.44
CA ASN A 9 0.98 5.84 -6.81
C ASN A 9 2.41 6.30 -7.06
N ALA A 10 3.33 5.37 -7.27
CA ALA A 10 4.74 5.68 -7.54
C ALA A 10 5.01 5.83 -9.03
N SER A 11 4.54 4.90 -9.84
CA SER A 11 4.75 4.95 -11.29
C SER A 11 3.66 4.17 -12.04
N ALA A 12 2.59 3.82 -11.35
CA ALA A 12 1.46 3.12 -11.97
C ALA A 12 0.65 4.10 -12.84
N PRO A 13 -0.19 3.57 -13.73
CA PRO A 13 -1.05 4.44 -14.55
C PRO A 13 -1.89 5.38 -13.70
N GLY A 14 -2.25 6.51 -14.27
CA GLY A 14 -3.08 7.49 -13.57
C GLY A 14 -4.40 6.90 -13.09
N GLY A 15 -4.80 7.25 -11.87
CA GLY A 15 -6.02 6.73 -11.26
C GLY A 15 -5.85 5.40 -10.53
N SER A 16 -4.65 4.81 -10.55
CA SER A 16 -4.44 3.50 -9.92
C SER A 16 -4.63 3.55 -8.41
N ALA A 17 -4.18 4.62 -7.75
CA ALA A 17 -4.35 4.72 -6.30
C ALA A 17 -5.83 4.77 -5.92
N ALA A 18 -6.64 5.51 -6.65
CA ALA A 18 -8.07 5.57 -6.39
C ALA A 18 -8.73 4.21 -6.64
N LYS A 19 -8.33 3.53 -7.71
CA LYS A 19 -8.86 2.22 -8.04
C LYS A 19 -8.49 1.21 -6.96
N ALA A 20 -7.24 1.23 -6.50
CA ALA A 20 -6.80 0.32 -5.47
C ALA A 20 -7.53 0.57 -4.15
N SER A 21 -7.69 1.84 -3.76
CA SER A 21 -8.39 2.16 -2.52
C SER A 21 -9.85 1.73 -2.57
N ALA A 22 -10.49 1.84 -3.73
CA ALA A 22 -11.86 1.38 -3.89
C ALA A 22 -11.97 -0.14 -3.72
N ALA A 23 -10.94 -0.89 -4.11
CA ALA A 23 -10.91 -2.33 -3.95
C ALA A 23 -10.68 -2.76 -2.50
N LEU A 24 -10.22 -1.86 -1.65
CA LEU A 24 -9.94 -2.14 -0.23
C LEU A 24 -11.13 -1.76 0.65
N GLU A 25 -12.29 -2.17 0.25
CA GLU A 25 -13.51 -1.92 1.00
C GLU A 25 -13.42 -2.58 2.38
N GLY A 26 -13.83 -1.85 3.40
CA GLY A 26 -13.76 -2.32 4.78
C GLY A 26 -12.48 -1.92 5.52
N TYR A 27 -11.46 -1.48 4.80
CA TYR A 27 -10.27 -0.92 5.41
C TYR A 27 -10.41 0.59 5.58
N THR A 28 -9.69 1.16 6.54
CA THR A 28 -9.63 2.61 6.74
C THR A 28 -8.53 3.16 5.85
N ILE A 29 -8.90 3.83 4.76
CA ILE A 29 -7.95 4.45 3.85
C ILE A 29 -7.72 5.89 4.33
N THR A 30 -6.53 6.16 4.84
CA THR A 30 -6.23 7.47 5.41
C THR A 30 -5.75 8.46 4.38
N GLU A 31 -5.18 7.98 3.27
CA GLU A 31 -4.65 8.85 2.24
C GLU A 31 -4.51 8.11 0.92
N THR A 32 -4.77 8.81 -0.18
CA THR A 32 -4.40 8.37 -1.52
C THR A 32 -3.67 9.53 -2.17
N ALA A 33 -2.45 9.31 -2.62
CA ALA A 33 -1.60 10.38 -3.16
C ALA A 33 -0.54 9.80 -4.08
N ASN A 34 0.28 10.68 -4.63
CA ASN A 34 1.44 10.26 -5.39
C ASN A 34 2.61 10.00 -4.45
N TRP A 35 3.40 8.98 -4.74
CA TRP A 35 4.58 8.65 -3.98
C TRP A 35 5.66 9.69 -4.25
N SER A 36 6.27 10.22 -3.19
CA SER A 36 7.41 11.12 -3.32
C SER A 36 8.68 10.32 -2.99
N GLY A 37 9.67 10.40 -3.85
CA GLY A 37 10.90 9.66 -3.65
C GLY A 37 11.08 8.59 -4.71
N THR A 38 12.05 7.71 -4.51
CA THR A 38 12.36 6.67 -5.47
C THR A 38 11.29 5.60 -5.48
N PRO A 39 10.66 5.32 -6.63
CA PRO A 39 9.64 4.26 -6.68
C PRO A 39 10.28 2.88 -6.52
N PRO A 40 9.58 1.93 -5.89
CA PRO A 40 10.07 0.56 -5.85
C PRO A 40 10.03 -0.07 -7.25
N GLN A 41 10.78 -1.13 -7.43
CA GLN A 41 10.80 -1.83 -8.72
C GLN A 41 9.46 -2.50 -9.03
N SER A 42 8.75 -2.90 -7.99
CA SER A 42 7.43 -3.51 -8.15
C SER A 42 6.50 -2.95 -7.09
N SER A 43 5.20 -3.06 -7.33
CA SER A 43 4.21 -2.64 -6.35
C SER A 43 4.44 -3.41 -5.06
N THR A 44 4.38 -2.72 -3.94
CA THR A 44 4.74 -3.28 -2.64
C THR A 44 3.71 -2.89 -1.59
N VAL A 45 3.42 -3.80 -0.69
CA VAL A 45 2.61 -3.51 0.49
C VAL A 45 3.56 -3.54 1.69
N TYR A 46 3.73 -2.40 2.34
CA TYR A 46 4.54 -2.29 3.55
C TYR A 46 3.64 -2.38 4.77
N TYR A 47 4.08 -3.07 5.81
CA TYR A 47 3.33 -3.16 7.06
C TYR A 47 4.25 -2.84 8.23
N LYS A 48 3.65 -2.30 9.29
CA LYS A 48 4.39 -1.72 10.40
C LYS A 48 5.03 -2.79 11.29
N ASP A 49 4.27 -3.82 11.61
CA ASP A 49 4.74 -4.88 12.48
C ASP A 49 4.00 -6.18 12.19
N GLU A 50 4.44 -7.26 12.83
CA GLU A 50 3.89 -8.58 12.54
C GLU A 50 2.40 -8.70 12.84
N ALA A 51 1.87 -7.88 13.75
CA ALA A 51 0.44 -7.89 14.03
C ALA A 51 -0.39 -7.46 12.82
N LYS A 52 0.21 -6.72 11.88
CA LYS A 52 -0.47 -6.27 10.68
C LYS A 52 -0.15 -7.10 9.44
N LYS A 53 0.72 -8.09 9.58
CA LYS A 53 1.16 -8.89 8.43
C LYS A 53 0.02 -9.57 7.71
N ALA A 54 -0.90 -10.19 8.44
CA ALA A 54 -2.02 -10.90 7.83
C ALA A 54 -2.90 -9.96 7.02
N GLN A 55 -3.15 -8.76 7.53
CA GLN A 55 -3.93 -7.77 6.81
C GLN A 55 -3.19 -7.27 5.57
N ALA A 56 -1.87 -7.07 5.68
CA ALA A 56 -1.06 -6.65 4.54
C ALA A 56 -1.09 -7.71 3.44
N GLU A 57 -0.99 -8.98 3.81
CA GLU A 57 -1.06 -10.06 2.84
C GLU A 57 -2.42 -10.14 2.17
N ALA A 58 -3.49 -9.92 2.93
CA ALA A 58 -4.83 -9.90 2.36
C ALA A 58 -5.01 -8.74 1.39
N ILE A 59 -4.47 -7.57 1.72
CA ILE A 59 -4.50 -6.41 0.83
C ILE A 59 -3.74 -6.71 -0.45
N ALA A 60 -2.54 -7.27 -0.33
CA ALA A 60 -1.71 -7.59 -1.49
C ALA A 60 -2.44 -8.58 -2.41
N LYS A 61 -3.08 -9.58 -1.83
CA LYS A 61 -3.83 -10.56 -2.61
C LYS A 61 -5.00 -9.90 -3.34
N THR A 62 -5.72 -9.01 -2.67
CA THR A 62 -6.83 -8.29 -3.28
C THR A 62 -6.37 -7.45 -4.46
N LEU A 63 -5.19 -6.86 -4.37
CA LEU A 63 -4.66 -5.98 -5.41
C LEU A 63 -3.73 -6.70 -6.39
N ASN A 64 -3.56 -8.01 -6.25
CA ASN A 64 -2.64 -8.80 -7.08
C ASN A 64 -1.20 -8.32 -6.97
N ILE A 65 -0.80 -7.91 -5.77
CA ILE A 65 0.57 -7.50 -5.48
C ILE A 65 1.26 -8.68 -4.83
N THR A 66 2.48 -9.00 -5.29
CA THR A 66 3.21 -10.15 -4.81
C THR A 66 4.26 -9.81 -3.76
N THR A 67 4.62 -8.54 -3.64
CA THR A 67 5.65 -8.11 -2.69
C THR A 67 5.02 -7.52 -1.44
N VAL A 68 5.24 -8.17 -0.31
CA VAL A 68 4.76 -7.71 1.00
C VAL A 68 5.99 -7.64 1.90
N GLN A 69 6.24 -6.49 2.50
CA GLN A 69 7.47 -6.26 3.24
C GLN A 69 7.21 -5.51 4.55
N GLU A 70 7.80 -6.00 5.62
CA GLU A 70 7.75 -5.31 6.91
C GLU A 70 8.68 -4.11 6.87
N SER A 71 8.23 -2.98 7.43
CA SER A 71 9.05 -1.79 7.53
C SER A 71 8.70 -1.03 8.80
N SER A 72 9.72 -0.60 9.53
CA SER A 72 9.53 0.29 10.68
C SER A 72 9.91 1.72 10.32
N ASP A 73 10.11 2.00 9.02
CA ASP A 73 10.55 3.31 8.56
C ASP A 73 9.37 4.27 8.53
N THR A 74 9.38 5.27 9.41
CA THR A 74 8.31 6.25 9.51
C THR A 74 8.25 7.17 8.30
N SER A 75 9.31 7.25 7.51
CA SER A 75 9.27 8.02 6.26
C SER A 75 8.43 7.31 5.20
N ILE A 76 8.22 6.01 5.34
CA ILE A 76 7.33 5.24 4.48
C ILE A 76 5.93 5.18 5.08
N LEU A 77 5.82 4.74 6.32
CA LEU A 77 4.54 4.43 6.96
C LEU A 77 3.88 5.64 7.62
N GLY A 78 4.67 6.58 8.12
CA GLY A 78 4.12 7.68 8.89
C GLY A 78 3.32 7.14 10.07
N GLU A 79 2.08 7.55 10.18
CA GLU A 79 1.17 7.09 11.24
C GLU A 79 0.29 5.94 10.78
N ASN A 80 0.54 5.41 9.58
CA ASN A 80 -0.27 4.32 9.04
C ASN A 80 0.27 2.97 9.50
N ASP A 81 -0.59 1.99 9.54
CA ASP A 81 -0.20 0.62 9.84
C ASP A 81 0.29 -0.09 8.58
N ILE A 82 -0.29 0.25 7.43
CA ILE A 82 0.01 -0.36 6.16
C ILE A 82 0.08 0.73 5.10
N VAL A 83 1.06 0.63 4.21
CA VAL A 83 1.20 1.54 3.07
C VAL A 83 1.34 0.72 1.80
N VAL A 84 0.48 0.99 0.84
CA VAL A 84 0.52 0.35 -0.46
C VAL A 84 1.19 1.32 -1.44
N VAL A 85 2.24 0.88 -2.10
CA VAL A 85 2.94 1.69 -3.11
C VAL A 85 2.79 0.99 -4.45
N LEU A 86 2.11 1.66 -5.38
CA LEU A 86 1.81 1.10 -6.69
C LEU A 86 2.89 1.52 -7.69
N ALA A 87 3.58 0.56 -8.25
CA ALA A 87 4.63 0.79 -9.23
C ALA A 87 4.13 0.48 -10.64
N ALA A 88 5.03 0.56 -11.61
CA ALA A 88 4.66 0.41 -13.02
C ALA A 88 4.06 -0.96 -13.36
N ASP A 89 4.32 -1.97 -12.53
CA ASP A 89 3.78 -3.32 -12.75
C ASP A 89 2.31 -3.45 -12.32
N TYR A 90 1.76 -2.45 -11.67
CA TYR A 90 0.36 -2.48 -11.25
C TYR A 90 -0.55 -2.09 -12.43
N SER A 91 -1.60 -2.84 -12.64
CA SER A 91 -2.54 -2.55 -13.73
C SER A 91 -3.99 -2.72 -13.30
#